data_693161ddd82026006f03e35f44bf2b8c
#
_entry.id   693161ddd82026006f03e35f44bf2b8c
#
_cell.length_a   1.000
_cell.length_b   1.000
_cell.length_c   1.000
_cell.angle_alpha   90.00
_cell.angle_beta   90.00
_cell.angle_gamma   90.00
#
_symmetry.space_group_name_H-M   'P 1'
#
loop_
_entity.id
_entity.type
_entity.pdbx_description
1 polymer ?
#
loop_
_entity_poly.entity_id
_entity_poly.type
_entity_poly.pdbx_seq_one_letter_code
_entity_poly.pdbx_strand_id
1 'polypeptide(L)'
;MLFFRTALNATPITLKAMLNSSDRSLLLVDGYNVIGAWPSLKKISDRQGLEPARDKLIETLIGYTHHQGYQTQIVFDSYLQHTPGSQERYTNHLSVYFTAHAQTADTYIEKTCADFWHDRAPAIGRIIVATSDNAQKMTVMGYGAQWISAQRLEIEVDLTGRRLRKSQSSSQSPKGRFLFHSLDAQVQQKLEKMRHGISYQKP
;
A
#
# COMPACT_ATOMS: atom_id res chain seq x y z
N MET A 1 -14.09 -17.36 -9.05
CA MET A 1 -14.92 -16.16 -8.91
C MET A 1 -14.19 -15.07 -9.68
N LEU A 2 -14.65 -14.77 -10.92
CA LEU A 2 -13.98 -13.85 -11.85
C LEU A 2 -14.20 -12.41 -11.38
N PHE A 3 -13.12 -11.72 -11.00
CA PHE A 3 -13.17 -10.27 -10.85
C PHE A 3 -13.09 -9.64 -12.25
N PHE A 4 -14.14 -8.94 -12.62
CA PHE A 4 -14.24 -8.15 -13.84
C PHE A 4 -13.12 -7.09 -13.87
N ARG A 5 -12.18 -7.26 -14.80
CA ARG A 5 -11.24 -6.22 -15.23
C ARG A 5 -12.02 -5.20 -16.09
N THR A 6 -12.49 -4.15 -15.47
CA THR A 6 -12.95 -2.98 -16.22
C THR A 6 -11.70 -2.15 -16.55
N ALA A 7 -11.17 -2.34 -17.75
CA ALA A 7 -10.17 -1.46 -18.33
C ALA A 7 -10.83 -0.10 -18.61
N LEU A 8 -10.77 0.80 -17.63
CA LEU A 8 -10.98 2.22 -17.87
C LEU A 8 -9.76 2.74 -18.62
N ASN A 9 -9.97 3.27 -19.83
CA ASN A 9 -8.97 4.00 -20.62
C ASN A 9 -8.39 5.14 -19.77
N ALA A 10 -7.33 4.86 -19.03
CA ALA A 10 -6.62 5.83 -18.23
C ALA A 10 -5.64 6.56 -19.15
N THR A 11 -5.94 7.80 -19.47
CA THR A 11 -4.92 8.80 -19.87
C THR A 11 -3.73 8.69 -18.92
N PRO A 12 -2.47 8.77 -19.41
CA PRO A 12 -1.30 8.72 -18.55
C PRO A 12 -1.39 9.87 -17.55
N ILE A 13 -1.82 9.54 -16.35
CA ILE A 13 -1.85 10.50 -15.25
C ILE A 13 -0.39 10.66 -14.85
N THR A 14 0.20 11.77 -15.26
CA THR A 14 1.56 12.14 -14.93
C THR A 14 1.72 12.03 -13.40
N LEU A 15 2.84 11.48 -12.91
CA LEU A 15 3.23 11.44 -11.49
C LEU A 15 2.95 12.78 -10.78
N LYS A 16 3.10 13.88 -11.51
CA LYS A 16 2.80 15.26 -11.11
C LYS A 16 1.33 15.46 -10.67
N ALA A 17 0.36 14.74 -11.24
CA ALA A 17 -1.06 14.84 -10.87
C ALA A 17 -1.41 14.12 -9.56
N MET A 18 -0.57 13.16 -9.12
CA MET A 18 -0.74 12.46 -7.84
C MET A 18 -0.23 13.26 -6.62
N LEU A 19 0.53 14.33 -6.84
CA LEU A 19 1.36 15.01 -5.85
C LEU A 19 0.80 16.36 -5.38
N ASN A 20 -0.48 16.64 -5.60
CA ASN A 20 -1.09 17.95 -5.34
C ASN A 20 -1.27 18.31 -3.84
N SER A 21 -0.42 17.81 -2.93
CA SER A 21 -0.38 18.31 -1.55
C SER A 21 1.05 18.32 -1.02
N SER A 22 1.49 19.47 -0.57
CA SER A 22 2.86 19.85 -0.19
C SER A 22 3.49 19.07 0.98
N ASP A 23 2.87 18.02 1.48
CA ASP A 23 3.34 17.28 2.67
C ASP A 23 3.42 15.75 2.43
N ARG A 24 3.25 15.28 1.20
CA ARG A 24 3.21 13.85 0.91
C ARG A 24 4.59 13.31 0.54
N SER A 25 5.00 12.23 1.23
CA SER A 25 6.18 11.46 0.86
C SER A 25 5.88 10.52 -0.31
N LEU A 26 6.79 10.45 -1.29
CA LEU A 26 6.74 9.48 -2.38
C LEU A 26 7.57 8.26 -2.00
N LEU A 27 6.96 7.07 -1.98
CA LEU A 27 7.65 5.79 -1.84
C LEU A 27 7.75 5.13 -3.21
N LEU A 28 8.97 5.01 -3.71
CA LEU A 28 9.29 4.22 -4.90
C LEU A 28 9.75 2.82 -4.46
N VAL A 29 9.18 1.79 -5.03
CA VAL A 29 9.47 0.40 -4.68
C VAL A 29 9.97 -0.32 -5.93
N ASP A 30 11.20 -0.84 -5.88
CA ASP A 30 11.68 -1.79 -6.86
C ASP A 30 10.97 -3.13 -6.64
N GLY A 31 9.98 -3.41 -7.49
CA GLY A 31 9.04 -4.51 -7.27
C GLY A 31 9.71 -5.88 -7.29
N TYR A 32 10.57 -6.15 -8.28
CA TYR A 32 11.22 -7.47 -8.37
C TYR A 32 12.32 -7.65 -7.33
N ASN A 33 13.03 -6.59 -6.97
CA ASN A 33 14.01 -6.63 -5.89
C ASN A 33 13.32 -6.98 -4.55
N VAL A 34 12.18 -6.35 -4.25
CA VAL A 34 11.39 -6.63 -3.05
C VAL A 34 10.81 -8.05 -3.08
N ILE A 35 10.26 -8.52 -4.22
CA ILE A 35 9.77 -9.91 -4.36
C ILE A 35 10.89 -10.91 -4.09
N GLY A 36 12.09 -10.67 -4.63
CA GLY A 36 13.24 -11.53 -4.41
C GLY A 36 13.76 -11.52 -2.96
N ALA A 37 13.62 -10.39 -2.27
CA ALA A 37 14.12 -10.21 -0.91
C ALA A 37 13.16 -10.70 0.19
N TRP A 38 11.84 -10.71 -0.05
CA TRP A 38 10.85 -11.16 0.93
C TRP A 38 10.62 -12.66 0.82
N PRO A 39 10.92 -13.47 1.85
CA PRO A 39 10.82 -14.93 1.78
C PRO A 39 9.44 -15.43 1.39
N SER A 40 8.38 -14.75 1.84
CA SER A 40 6.99 -15.09 1.54
C SER A 40 6.66 -14.90 0.05
N LEU A 41 7.08 -13.78 -0.54
CA LEU A 41 6.85 -13.45 -1.94
C LEU A 41 7.75 -14.28 -2.87
N LYS A 42 9.00 -14.47 -2.48
CA LYS A 42 9.92 -15.35 -3.21
C LYS A 42 9.35 -16.76 -3.34
N LYS A 43 8.81 -17.33 -2.25
CA LYS A 43 8.18 -18.66 -2.29
C LYS A 43 6.95 -18.71 -3.22
N ILE A 44 6.17 -17.65 -3.31
CA ILE A 44 5.05 -17.54 -4.27
C ILE A 44 5.61 -17.50 -5.70
N SER A 45 6.59 -16.62 -5.94
CA SER A 45 7.25 -16.49 -7.26
C SER A 45 7.83 -17.83 -7.74
N ASP A 46 8.54 -18.56 -6.86
CA ASP A 46 9.17 -19.84 -7.20
C ASP A 46 8.14 -20.96 -7.51
N ARG A 47 6.93 -20.91 -6.91
CA ARG A 47 5.92 -21.96 -7.06
C ARG A 47 4.83 -21.65 -8.09
N GLN A 48 4.46 -20.40 -8.24
CA GLN A 48 3.29 -19.97 -9.00
C GLN A 48 3.62 -18.94 -10.09
N GLY A 49 4.88 -18.46 -10.13
CA GLY A 49 5.33 -17.44 -11.06
C GLY A 49 5.26 -16.01 -10.50
N LEU A 50 5.73 -15.07 -11.32
CA LEU A 50 5.89 -13.68 -10.92
C LEU A 50 4.55 -12.93 -10.77
N GLU A 51 3.52 -13.26 -11.55
CA GLU A 51 2.25 -12.56 -11.54
C GLU A 51 1.54 -12.66 -10.16
N PRO A 52 1.35 -13.86 -9.57
CA PRO A 52 0.79 -13.96 -8.22
C PRO A 52 1.65 -13.28 -7.13
N ALA A 53 2.98 -13.27 -7.31
CA ALA A 53 3.86 -12.59 -6.37
C ALA A 53 3.72 -11.07 -6.45
N ARG A 54 3.52 -10.49 -7.67
CA ARG A 54 3.22 -9.07 -7.87
C ARG A 54 1.89 -8.70 -7.21
N ASP A 55 0.84 -9.47 -7.48
CA ASP A 55 -0.48 -9.22 -6.90
C ASP A 55 -0.42 -9.22 -5.37
N LYS A 56 0.32 -10.18 -4.79
CA LYS A 56 0.50 -10.25 -3.34
C LYS A 56 1.30 -9.09 -2.78
N LEU A 57 2.34 -8.61 -3.47
CA LEU A 57 3.09 -7.42 -3.08
C LEU A 57 2.17 -6.18 -3.09
N ILE A 58 1.40 -5.99 -4.16
CA ILE A 58 0.46 -4.87 -4.31
C ILE A 58 -0.56 -4.87 -3.17
N GLU A 59 -1.23 -6.01 -2.95
CA GLU A 59 -2.21 -6.18 -1.86
C GLU A 59 -1.60 -5.81 -0.49
N THR A 60 -0.38 -6.31 -0.24
CA THR A 60 0.31 -6.09 1.03
C THR A 60 0.66 -4.62 1.25
N LEU A 61 1.08 -3.91 0.20
CA LEU A 61 1.46 -2.49 0.30
C LEU A 61 0.26 -1.54 0.37
N ILE A 62 -0.94 -1.90 -0.11
CA ILE A 62 -2.12 -1.03 -0.05
C ILE A 62 -2.40 -0.56 1.38
N GLY A 63 -2.44 -1.48 2.35
CA GLY A 63 -2.70 -1.15 3.75
C GLY A 63 -1.59 -0.30 4.38
N TYR A 64 -0.35 -0.62 4.05
CA TYR A 64 0.82 0.12 4.55
C TYR A 64 0.85 1.56 4.05
N THR A 65 0.69 1.77 2.75
CA THR A 65 0.75 3.10 2.14
C THR A 65 -0.36 4.02 2.63
N HIS A 66 -1.56 3.48 2.77
CA HIS A 66 -2.69 4.24 3.34
C HIS A 66 -2.41 4.66 4.79
N HIS A 67 -1.90 3.75 5.61
CA HIS A 67 -1.59 4.03 7.03
C HIS A 67 -0.47 5.07 7.19
N GLN A 68 0.56 5.00 6.35
CA GLN A 68 1.69 5.92 6.38
C GLN A 68 1.41 7.27 5.69
N GLY A 69 0.34 7.35 4.92
CA GLY A 69 0.04 8.54 4.10
C GLY A 69 0.99 8.73 2.92
N TYR A 70 1.72 7.67 2.51
CA TYR A 70 2.64 7.73 1.38
C TYR A 70 1.89 7.70 0.05
N GLN A 71 2.36 8.47 -0.94
CA GLN A 71 2.11 8.15 -2.33
C GLN A 71 3.10 7.07 -2.74
N THR A 72 2.63 5.94 -3.24
CA THR A 72 3.49 4.79 -3.52
C THR A 72 3.40 4.41 -4.98
N GLN A 73 4.55 4.20 -5.59
CA GLN A 73 4.68 3.64 -6.92
C GLN A 73 5.58 2.40 -6.87
N ILE A 74 5.00 1.24 -7.23
CA ILE A 74 5.77 0.02 -7.43
C ILE A 74 6.20 -0.01 -8.88
N VAL A 75 7.48 -0.21 -9.14
CA VAL A 75 8.07 -0.26 -10.46
C VAL A 75 8.46 -1.69 -10.79
N PHE A 76 8.02 -2.19 -11.94
CA PHE A 76 8.39 -3.50 -12.47
C PHE A 76 9.03 -3.37 -13.84
N ASP A 77 10.07 -4.13 -14.08
CA ASP A 77 10.65 -4.26 -15.40
C ASP A 77 9.71 -5.00 -16.35
N SER A 78 9.56 -4.47 -17.56
CA SER A 78 8.82 -5.10 -18.64
C SER A 78 9.75 -5.89 -19.56
N TYR A 79 10.23 -7.03 -19.10
CA TYR A 79 11.25 -7.84 -19.82
C TYR A 79 10.84 -8.37 -21.19
N LEU A 80 9.55 -8.43 -21.54
CA LEU A 80 9.08 -9.21 -22.68
C LEU A 80 8.12 -8.50 -23.63
N GLN A 81 7.80 -7.24 -23.43
CA GLN A 81 6.83 -6.56 -24.27
C GLN A 81 7.46 -5.34 -24.95
N HIS A 82 7.42 -5.30 -26.28
CA HIS A 82 7.71 -4.10 -27.09
C HIS A 82 6.61 -3.04 -26.92
N THR A 83 6.13 -2.86 -25.69
CA THR A 83 5.06 -1.91 -25.38
C THR A 83 5.64 -0.65 -24.75
N PRO A 84 5.02 0.51 -24.99
CA PRO A 84 5.32 1.71 -24.22
C PRO A 84 5.02 1.42 -22.73
N GLY A 85 5.76 2.08 -21.83
CA GLY A 85 5.54 1.94 -20.39
C GLY A 85 4.07 2.18 -20.02
N SER A 86 3.56 1.40 -19.10
CA SER A 86 2.17 1.49 -18.65
C SER A 86 2.08 1.73 -17.15
N GLN A 87 1.09 2.52 -16.74
CA GLN A 87 0.81 2.77 -15.35
C GLN A 87 -0.61 2.32 -15.01
N GLU A 88 -0.73 1.53 -13.95
CA GLU A 88 -2.00 1.08 -13.40
C GLU A 88 -2.21 1.68 -12.01
N ARG A 89 -3.40 2.24 -11.75
CA ARG A 89 -3.75 2.78 -10.44
C ARG A 89 -4.60 1.78 -9.67
N TYR A 90 -4.15 1.37 -8.50
CA TYR A 90 -4.87 0.44 -7.62
C TYR A 90 -5.68 1.17 -6.55
N THR A 91 -5.11 2.24 -5.99
CA THR A 91 -5.80 3.09 -5.02
C THR A 91 -5.41 4.57 -5.23
N ASN A 92 -5.99 5.47 -4.42
CA ASN A 92 -5.57 6.87 -4.43
C ASN A 92 -4.13 7.09 -3.95
N HIS A 93 -3.53 6.09 -3.30
CA HIS A 93 -2.20 6.17 -2.70
C HIS A 93 -1.20 5.19 -3.32
N LEU A 94 -1.65 4.25 -4.18
CA LEU A 94 -0.78 3.24 -4.76
C LEU A 94 -1.04 3.07 -6.25
N SER A 95 0.04 3.15 -7.04
CA SER A 95 0.09 2.82 -8.45
C SER A 95 1.22 1.83 -8.75
N VAL A 96 1.11 1.14 -9.86
CA VAL A 96 2.13 0.25 -10.42
C VAL A 96 2.56 0.81 -11.75
N TYR A 97 3.85 0.85 -11.99
CA TYR A 97 4.44 1.24 -13.27
C TYR A 97 5.22 0.06 -13.86
N PHE A 98 4.88 -0.30 -15.07
CA PHE A 98 5.65 -1.25 -15.89
C PHE A 98 6.52 -0.43 -16.85
N THR A 99 7.81 -0.67 -16.83
CA THR A 99 8.76 0.09 -17.65
C THR A 99 8.54 -0.14 -19.15
N ALA A 100 8.94 0.84 -19.95
CA ALA A 100 8.95 0.68 -21.40
C ALA A 100 10.04 -0.29 -21.84
N HIS A 101 9.93 -0.78 -23.10
CA HIS A 101 10.99 -1.56 -23.69
C HIS A 101 12.35 -0.83 -23.60
N ALA A 102 13.39 -1.54 -23.24
CA ALA A 102 14.75 -1.02 -23.01
C ALA A 102 14.92 -0.05 -21.82
N GLN A 103 13.90 0.12 -20.97
CA GLN A 103 14.02 0.84 -19.71
C GLN A 103 13.95 -0.17 -18.55
N THR A 104 14.91 -0.09 -17.62
CA THR A 104 14.87 -0.90 -16.38
C THR A 104 14.15 -0.16 -15.26
N ALA A 105 13.70 -0.89 -14.23
CA ALA A 105 13.15 -0.30 -13.02
C ALA A 105 14.16 0.64 -12.36
N ASP A 106 15.43 0.23 -12.30
CA ASP A 106 16.53 1.04 -11.77
C ASP A 106 16.61 2.40 -12.48
N THR A 107 16.73 2.37 -13.83
CA THR A 107 16.83 3.61 -14.64
C THR A 107 15.62 4.52 -14.42
N TYR A 108 14.41 3.94 -14.30
CA TYR A 108 13.20 4.73 -14.05
C TYR A 108 13.23 5.39 -12.66
N ILE A 109 13.59 4.61 -11.61
CA ILE A 109 13.67 5.09 -10.23
C ILE A 109 14.73 6.17 -10.09
N GLU A 110 15.93 5.95 -10.65
CA GLU A 110 17.03 6.92 -10.65
C GLU A 110 16.64 8.22 -11.34
N LYS A 111 16.04 8.12 -12.54
CA LYS A 111 15.53 9.30 -13.26
C LYS A 111 14.49 10.05 -12.45
N THR A 112 13.55 9.34 -11.81
CA THR A 112 12.52 9.97 -10.96
C THR A 112 13.14 10.71 -9.79
N CYS A 113 14.19 10.17 -9.16
CA CYS A 113 14.93 10.84 -8.09
C CYS A 113 15.68 12.08 -8.60
N ALA A 114 16.33 11.97 -9.76
CA ALA A 114 17.05 13.09 -10.38
C ALA A 114 16.10 14.24 -10.76
N ASP A 115 14.98 13.92 -11.42
CA ASP A 115 13.98 14.91 -11.81
C ASP A 115 13.39 15.63 -10.58
N PHE A 116 13.14 14.89 -9.49
CA PHE A 116 12.68 15.46 -8.23
C PHE A 116 13.67 16.47 -7.65
N TRP A 117 14.95 16.14 -7.68
CA TRP A 117 16.01 17.02 -7.19
C TRP A 117 16.14 18.30 -8.02
N HIS A 118 16.05 18.17 -9.36
CA HIS A 118 16.18 19.30 -10.27
C HIS A 118 14.97 20.23 -10.24
N ASP A 119 13.77 19.67 -10.26
CA ASP A 119 12.54 20.47 -10.35
C ASP A 119 12.20 21.19 -9.05
N ARG A 120 12.85 20.85 -7.91
CA ARG A 120 12.50 21.33 -6.56
C ARG A 120 11.00 21.40 -6.39
N ALA A 121 10.29 20.37 -6.83
CA ALA A 121 8.83 20.36 -6.88
C ALA A 121 8.28 20.56 -5.47
N PRO A 122 7.64 21.69 -5.14
CA PRO A 122 7.21 22.01 -3.79
C PRO A 122 6.09 21.08 -3.28
N ALA A 123 5.65 20.16 -4.13
CA ALA A 123 4.53 19.25 -3.87
C ALA A 123 4.93 17.93 -3.19
N ILE A 124 6.22 17.59 -3.14
CA ILE A 124 6.71 16.35 -2.50
C ILE A 124 7.67 16.74 -1.38
N GLY A 125 7.38 16.34 -0.14
CA GLY A 125 8.26 16.61 0.99
C GLY A 125 9.54 15.77 0.94
N ARG A 126 9.48 14.52 0.45
CA ARG A 126 10.64 13.62 0.35
C ARG A 126 10.35 12.43 -0.57
N ILE A 127 11.42 11.87 -1.15
CA ILE A 127 11.38 10.56 -1.83
C ILE A 127 12.03 9.50 -0.94
N ILE A 128 11.40 8.35 -0.86
CA ILE A 128 11.92 7.15 -0.20
C ILE A 128 12.01 6.06 -1.27
N VAL A 129 13.16 5.41 -1.41
CA VAL A 129 13.36 4.31 -2.35
C VAL A 129 13.57 3.01 -1.59
N ALA A 130 12.73 2.01 -1.89
CA ALA A 130 12.82 0.67 -1.31
C ALA A 130 13.52 -0.27 -2.28
N THR A 131 14.75 -0.64 -1.97
CA THR A 131 15.57 -1.59 -2.73
C THR A 131 16.63 -2.22 -1.83
N SER A 132 17.08 -3.43 -2.16
CA SER A 132 18.26 -4.07 -1.55
C SER A 132 19.48 -4.05 -2.47
N ASP A 133 19.36 -3.45 -3.66
CA ASP A 133 20.49 -3.26 -4.56
C ASP A 133 21.39 -2.12 -4.03
N ASN A 134 22.70 -2.43 -3.87
CA ASN A 134 23.65 -1.46 -3.35
C ASN A 134 24.01 -0.37 -4.37
N ALA A 135 24.05 -0.70 -5.67
CA ALA A 135 24.36 0.29 -6.69
C ALA A 135 23.22 1.30 -6.80
N GLN A 136 21.98 0.81 -6.91
CA GLN A 136 20.79 1.65 -6.92
C GLN A 136 20.69 2.51 -5.65
N LYS A 137 20.94 1.92 -4.46
CA LYS A 137 20.99 2.66 -3.19
C LYS A 137 21.94 3.86 -3.25
N MET A 138 23.19 3.64 -3.70
CA MET A 138 24.19 4.72 -3.76
C MET A 138 23.75 5.83 -4.71
N THR A 139 23.21 5.47 -5.86
CA THR A 139 22.73 6.43 -6.86
C THR A 139 21.58 7.29 -6.33
N VAL A 140 20.52 6.66 -5.77
CA VAL A 140 19.35 7.41 -5.31
C VAL A 140 19.66 8.28 -4.09
N MET A 141 20.54 7.84 -3.20
CA MET A 141 21.02 8.65 -2.09
C MET A 141 21.85 9.85 -2.58
N GLY A 142 22.60 9.69 -3.66
CA GLY A 142 23.32 10.80 -4.33
C GLY A 142 22.38 11.90 -4.84
N TYR A 143 21.16 11.55 -5.24
CA TYR A 143 20.08 12.49 -5.58
C TYR A 143 19.27 12.98 -4.37
N GLY A 144 19.71 12.70 -3.13
CA GLY A 144 19.04 13.17 -1.92
C GLY A 144 17.78 12.37 -1.51
N ALA A 145 17.50 11.24 -2.17
CA ALA A 145 16.43 10.36 -1.74
C ALA A 145 16.80 9.61 -0.44
N GLN A 146 15.80 9.34 0.39
CA GLN A 146 15.96 8.43 1.51
C GLN A 146 15.91 6.99 1.00
N TRP A 147 16.70 6.11 1.60
CA TRP A 147 16.72 4.71 1.25
C TRP A 147 16.18 3.83 2.39
N ILE A 148 15.46 2.79 2.02
CA ILE A 148 15.04 1.71 2.90
C ILE A 148 15.35 0.36 2.24
N SER A 149 15.93 -0.59 2.97
CA SER A 149 16.13 -1.92 2.41
C SER A 149 14.79 -2.66 2.26
N ALA A 150 14.71 -3.60 1.30
CA ALA A 150 13.53 -4.41 1.12
C ALA A 150 13.15 -5.18 2.39
N GLN A 151 14.13 -5.70 3.14
CA GLN A 151 13.89 -6.38 4.43
C GLN A 151 13.36 -5.43 5.50
N ARG A 152 13.87 -4.20 5.56
CA ARG A 152 13.34 -3.20 6.50
C ARG A 152 11.92 -2.80 6.17
N LEU A 153 11.60 -2.65 4.89
CA LEU A 153 10.23 -2.40 4.43
C LEU A 153 9.30 -3.54 4.85
N GLU A 154 9.72 -4.82 4.72
CA GLU A 154 8.93 -5.98 5.17
C GLU A 154 8.56 -5.88 6.65
N ILE A 155 9.54 -5.56 7.49
CA ILE A 155 9.34 -5.40 8.93
C ILE A 155 8.33 -4.29 9.23
N GLU A 156 8.43 -3.15 8.55
CA GLU A 156 7.53 -2.02 8.76
C GLU A 156 6.09 -2.32 8.30
N VAL A 157 5.95 -3.01 7.18
CA VAL A 157 4.66 -3.48 6.66
C VAL A 157 4.01 -4.45 7.64
N ASP A 158 4.76 -5.44 8.14
CA ASP A 158 4.25 -6.41 9.12
C ASP A 158 3.81 -5.75 10.43
N LEU A 159 4.62 -4.81 10.95
CA LEU A 159 4.28 -4.06 12.16
C LEU A 159 3.00 -3.24 11.97
N THR A 160 2.86 -2.59 10.82
CA THR A 160 1.65 -1.83 10.47
C THR A 160 0.43 -2.74 10.39
N GLY A 161 0.56 -3.89 9.71
CA GLY A 161 -0.53 -4.88 9.61
C GLY A 161 -0.98 -5.41 10.98
N ARG A 162 -0.04 -5.64 11.91
CA ARG A 162 -0.36 -6.06 13.29
C ARG A 162 -1.10 -4.96 14.06
N ARG A 163 -0.69 -3.69 13.91
CA ARG A 163 -1.36 -2.54 14.55
C ARG A 163 -2.78 -2.36 14.04
N LEU A 164 -3.00 -2.44 12.73
CA LEU A 164 -4.32 -2.34 12.13
C LEU A 164 -5.27 -3.44 12.61
N ARG A 165 -4.82 -4.70 12.65
CA ARG A 165 -5.61 -5.81 13.19
C ARG A 165 -5.97 -5.61 14.66
N LYS A 166 -5.01 -5.16 15.49
CA LYS A 166 -5.25 -4.89 16.92
C LYS A 166 -6.27 -3.74 17.12
N SER A 167 -6.19 -2.70 16.31
CA SER A 167 -7.14 -1.58 16.36
C SER A 167 -8.56 -2.03 15.98
N GLN A 168 -8.71 -2.86 14.95
CA GLN A 168 -10.00 -3.42 14.54
C GLN A 168 -10.60 -4.35 15.60
N SER A 169 -9.78 -5.20 16.24
CA SER A 169 -10.25 -6.08 17.30
C SER A 169 -10.68 -5.33 18.56
N SER A 170 -10.02 -4.21 18.87
CA SER A 170 -10.40 -3.37 20.02
C SER A 170 -11.67 -2.55 19.77
N SER A 171 -11.97 -2.22 18.51
CA SER A 171 -13.21 -1.53 18.14
C SER A 171 -14.44 -2.46 18.11
N GLN A 172 -14.23 -3.76 18.03
CA GLN A 172 -15.28 -4.79 18.13
C GLN A 172 -15.54 -5.28 19.56
N SER A 173 -14.83 -4.79 20.57
CA SER A 173 -15.24 -4.97 21.95
C SER A 173 -16.59 -4.27 22.14
N PRO A 174 -17.66 -4.98 22.51
CA PRO A 174 -18.98 -4.39 22.57
C PRO A 174 -18.99 -3.37 23.71
N LYS A 175 -18.92 -2.07 23.35
CA LYS A 175 -19.20 -0.96 24.29
C LYS A 175 -20.57 -1.12 24.97
N GLY A 176 -21.44 -1.99 24.44
CA GLY A 176 -22.72 -2.33 25.00
C GLY A 176 -22.69 -3.05 26.37
N ARG A 177 -21.61 -3.76 26.70
CA ARG A 177 -21.52 -4.43 28.01
C ARG A 177 -21.28 -3.45 29.17
N PHE A 178 -20.51 -2.40 28.94
CA PHE A 178 -20.27 -1.36 29.95
C PHE A 178 -21.51 -0.48 30.17
N LEU A 179 -22.23 -0.15 29.10
CA LEU A 179 -23.48 0.60 29.19
C LEU A 179 -24.59 -0.22 29.87
N PHE A 180 -24.64 -1.53 29.62
CA PHE A 180 -25.64 -2.41 30.22
C PHE A 180 -25.51 -2.49 31.74
N HIS A 181 -24.27 -2.58 32.27
CA HIS A 181 -24.01 -2.61 33.71
C HIS A 181 -24.19 -1.27 34.44
N SER A 182 -24.23 -0.15 33.70
CA SER A 182 -24.50 1.17 34.28
C SER A 182 -25.98 1.58 34.25
N LEU A 183 -26.85 0.74 33.69
CA LEU A 183 -28.29 0.98 33.64
C LEU A 183 -28.96 0.45 34.92
N ASP A 184 -30.03 1.14 35.33
CA ASP A 184 -30.88 0.67 36.41
C ASP A 184 -31.40 -0.76 36.17
N ALA A 185 -31.51 -1.56 37.23
CA ALA A 185 -31.91 -2.96 37.19
C ALA A 185 -33.24 -3.21 36.44
N GLN A 186 -34.20 -2.28 36.54
CA GLN A 186 -35.48 -2.35 35.83
C GLN A 186 -35.31 -2.18 34.30
N VAL A 187 -34.39 -1.29 33.88
CA VAL A 187 -34.09 -1.03 32.48
C VAL A 187 -33.29 -2.19 31.87
N GLN A 188 -32.38 -2.80 32.64
CA GLN A 188 -31.65 -4.02 32.23
C GLN A 188 -32.62 -5.17 31.95
N GLN A 189 -33.54 -5.43 32.86
CA GLN A 189 -34.51 -6.48 32.70
C GLN A 189 -35.48 -6.28 31.51
N LYS A 190 -35.84 -5.02 31.22
CA LYS A 190 -36.67 -4.65 30.08
C LYS A 190 -35.94 -4.89 28.74
N LEU A 191 -34.68 -4.51 28.67
CA LEU A 191 -33.83 -4.71 27.48
C LEU A 191 -33.54 -6.22 27.24
N GLU A 192 -33.38 -7.00 28.31
CA GLU A 192 -33.14 -8.43 28.19
C GLU A 192 -34.40 -9.16 27.68
N LYS A 193 -35.60 -8.78 28.15
CA LYS A 193 -36.88 -9.27 27.62
C LYS A 193 -37.07 -8.92 26.14
N MET A 194 -36.73 -7.70 25.72
CA MET A 194 -36.78 -7.30 24.31
C MET A 194 -35.80 -8.11 23.44
N ARG A 195 -34.62 -8.42 23.96
CA ARG A 195 -33.59 -9.22 23.25
C ARG A 195 -34.05 -10.66 22.98
N HIS A 196 -34.87 -11.21 23.88
CA HIS A 196 -35.44 -12.56 23.76
C HIS A 196 -36.81 -12.61 23.05
N GLY A 197 -37.22 -11.51 22.37
CA GLY A 197 -38.40 -11.46 21.50
C GLY A 197 -39.75 -11.52 22.25
N ILE A 198 -39.76 -11.24 23.56
CA ILE A 198 -40.99 -11.17 24.33
C ILE A 198 -41.59 -9.78 24.18
N SER A 199 -42.60 -9.63 23.31
CA SER A 199 -43.33 -8.36 23.10
C SER A 199 -44.10 -8.02 24.38
N TYR A 200 -43.97 -6.77 24.82
CA TYR A 200 -44.78 -6.20 25.89
C TYR A 200 -46.15 -5.84 25.30
N GLN A 201 -47.17 -6.57 25.67
CA GLN A 201 -48.55 -6.06 25.54
C GLN A 201 -48.76 -5.05 26.66
N LYS A 202 -49.12 -3.80 26.24
CA LYS A 202 -49.45 -2.70 27.12
C LYS A 202 -50.85 -2.96 27.73
N PRO A 203 -51.07 -2.78 29.04
CA PRO A 203 -52.38 -2.87 29.65
C PRO A 203 -53.33 -1.81 29.14
#